data_6e5c2ff41bcc74a8e6177ff605596780
#
_entry.id   6e5c2ff41bcc74a8e6177ff605596780
#
_cell.length_a   1.000
_cell.length_b   1.000
_cell.length_c   1.000
_cell.angle_alpha   90.00
_cell.angle_beta   90.00
_cell.angle_gamma   90.00
#
_symmetry.space_group_name_H-M   'P 1'
#
loop_
_entity.id
_entity.type
_entity.pdbx_description
1 polymer ?
#
loop_
_entity_poly.entity_id
_entity_poly.type
_entity_poly.pdbx_seq_one_letter_code
_entity_poly.pdbx_strand_id
1 'polypeptide(L)'
;IAYNWLIDEEGVIYEGRGAGVISAATRPYNSRTESICYTGDGDKDIPAKTQKSLTWLIADIQKRYTNKLWIKGHRELASTSCPGTVLFSWVQDYRNGVTRVQPKSKPVAKKPAKTTRLVKQGSRGAHVKMMQTQLNKNGFKLAVDGVAGPQTIGALKKYQLRAKLQVDGLCGKNTWKALYGD
;
A
#
# COMPACT_ATOMS: atom_id res chain seq x y z
N ILE A 1 -5.82 -5.78 4.19
CA ILE A 1 -6.18 -4.39 3.82
C ILE A 1 -7.35 -4.46 2.84
N ALA A 2 -8.37 -3.61 3.02
CA ALA A 2 -9.58 -3.59 2.19
C ALA A 2 -9.39 -2.74 0.91
N TYR A 3 -8.53 -1.73 0.97
CA TYR A 3 -8.34 -0.72 -0.07
C TYR A 3 -7.19 -1.06 -1.02
N ASN A 4 -7.26 -0.51 -2.25
CA ASN A 4 -6.17 -0.62 -3.22
C ASN A 4 -5.00 0.28 -2.81
N TRP A 5 -5.30 1.49 -2.34
CA TRP A 5 -4.34 2.52 -2.00
C TRP A 5 -4.67 3.15 -0.65
N LEU A 6 -3.64 3.58 0.08
CA LEU A 6 -3.80 4.39 1.28
C LEU A 6 -2.93 5.64 1.16
N ILE A 7 -3.38 6.74 1.75
CA ILE A 7 -2.62 8.00 1.80
C ILE A 7 -2.68 8.51 3.23
N ASP A 8 -1.54 8.89 3.79
CA ASP A 8 -1.45 9.46 5.13
C ASP A 8 -1.48 11.00 5.13
N GLU A 9 -1.43 11.59 6.32
CA GLU A 9 -1.40 13.04 6.52
C GLU A 9 -0.12 13.70 6.00
N GLU A 10 0.96 12.93 5.85
CA GLU A 10 2.20 13.36 5.23
C GLU A 10 2.16 13.31 3.68
N GLY A 11 1.04 12.86 3.11
CA GLY A 11 0.86 12.68 1.68
C GLY A 11 1.64 11.49 1.12
N VAL A 12 2.03 10.55 1.96
CA VAL A 12 2.69 9.32 1.51
C VAL A 12 1.64 8.36 0.99
N ILE A 13 1.89 7.80 -0.20
CA ILE A 13 1.02 6.80 -0.83
C ILE A 13 1.56 5.42 -0.50
N TYR A 14 0.70 4.57 0.02
CA TYR A 14 0.98 3.17 0.32
C TYR A 14 0.15 2.27 -0.60
N GLU A 15 0.79 1.26 -1.14
CA GLU A 15 0.09 0.22 -1.88
C GLU A 15 -0.59 -0.74 -0.90
N GLY A 16 -1.92 -0.88 -1.04
CA GLY A 16 -2.73 -1.84 -0.32
C GLY A 16 -2.87 -3.14 -1.09
N ARG A 17 -3.99 -3.31 -1.79
CA ARG A 17 -4.20 -4.44 -2.71
C ARG A 17 -3.54 -4.24 -4.06
N GLY A 18 -3.23 -3.01 -4.42
CA GLY A 18 -2.63 -2.65 -5.69
C GLY A 18 -3.64 -2.40 -6.81
N ALA A 19 -3.11 -1.97 -7.95
CA ALA A 19 -3.90 -1.63 -9.13
C ALA A 19 -4.61 -2.86 -9.73
N GLY A 20 -5.87 -2.69 -10.16
CA GLY A 20 -6.65 -3.72 -10.85
C GLY A 20 -7.08 -4.89 -9.96
N VAL A 21 -6.73 -4.89 -8.68
CA VAL A 21 -7.14 -5.95 -7.74
C VAL A 21 -8.46 -5.57 -7.08
N ILE A 22 -9.42 -6.50 -7.08
CA ILE A 22 -10.73 -6.29 -6.44
C ILE A 22 -10.56 -5.87 -4.99
N SER A 23 -11.07 -4.69 -4.64
CA SER A 23 -11.06 -4.16 -3.28
C SER A 23 -12.09 -4.86 -2.38
N ALA A 24 -12.11 -4.53 -1.09
CA ALA A 24 -13.17 -4.93 -0.19
C ALA A 24 -13.72 -3.70 0.58
N ALA A 25 -13.70 -2.55 -0.06
CA ALA A 25 -14.01 -1.27 0.56
C ALA A 25 -15.48 -0.87 0.43
N THR A 26 -16.18 -1.31 -0.64
CA THR A 26 -17.52 -0.81 -0.97
C THR A 26 -18.37 -1.87 -1.68
N ARG A 27 -19.16 -2.65 -0.96
CA ARG A 27 -20.15 -3.55 -1.59
C ARG A 27 -21.33 -2.75 -2.16
N PRO A 28 -21.89 -3.12 -3.33
CA PRO A 28 -21.49 -4.22 -4.23
C PRO A 28 -20.47 -3.79 -5.32
N TYR A 29 -19.84 -2.63 -5.18
CA TYR A 29 -19.04 -2.00 -6.24
C TYR A 29 -17.56 -2.42 -6.27
N ASN A 30 -17.11 -3.31 -5.38
CA ASN A 30 -15.69 -3.68 -5.23
C ASN A 30 -15.01 -4.13 -6.53
N SER A 31 -15.74 -4.84 -7.42
CA SER A 31 -15.20 -5.32 -8.69
C SER A 31 -15.13 -4.25 -9.79
N ARG A 32 -15.69 -3.06 -9.55
CA ARG A 32 -15.76 -1.96 -10.52
C ARG A 32 -15.08 -0.69 -10.03
N THR A 33 -14.37 -0.76 -8.90
CA THR A 33 -13.75 0.40 -8.26
C THR A 33 -12.31 0.13 -7.88
N GLU A 34 -11.45 1.13 -8.07
CA GLU A 34 -10.24 1.26 -7.29
C GLU A 34 -10.50 2.19 -6.10
N SER A 35 -10.11 1.74 -4.93
CA SER A 35 -10.43 2.43 -3.68
C SER A 35 -9.18 3.05 -3.05
N ILE A 36 -9.31 4.33 -2.66
CA ILE A 36 -8.28 5.08 -1.96
C ILE A 36 -8.78 5.37 -0.54
N CYS A 37 -7.97 5.06 0.46
CA CYS A 37 -8.24 5.39 1.87
C CYS A 37 -7.29 6.50 2.32
N TYR A 38 -7.85 7.60 2.79
CA TYR A 38 -7.12 8.56 3.61
C TYR A 38 -7.09 8.03 5.05
N THR A 39 -5.90 7.93 5.66
CA THR A 39 -5.73 7.34 6.99
C THR A 39 -5.87 8.35 8.13
N GLY A 40 -5.99 9.64 7.80
CA GLY A 40 -6.31 10.69 8.74
C GLY A 40 -7.81 10.91 8.94
N ASP A 41 -8.17 11.98 9.62
CA ASP A 41 -9.55 12.37 9.90
C ASP A 41 -10.14 13.19 8.75
N GLY A 42 -11.12 12.63 8.04
CA GLY A 42 -11.76 13.28 6.89
C GLY A 42 -12.73 14.41 7.23
N ASP A 43 -13.01 14.64 8.51
CA ASP A 43 -13.80 15.78 8.99
C ASP A 43 -12.94 16.98 9.39
N LYS A 44 -11.62 16.82 9.38
CA LYS A 44 -10.63 17.90 9.61
C LYS A 44 -9.99 18.35 8.29
N ASP A 45 -9.29 19.48 8.38
CA ASP A 45 -8.55 20.02 7.25
C ASP A 45 -7.57 18.99 6.68
N ILE A 46 -7.69 18.74 5.37
CA ILE A 46 -6.82 17.82 4.67
C ILE A 46 -5.52 18.53 4.32
N PRO A 47 -4.36 18.03 4.79
CA PRO A 47 -3.08 18.67 4.52
C PRO A 47 -2.82 18.86 3.02
N ALA A 48 -2.23 19.99 2.63
CA ALA A 48 -1.96 20.30 1.22
C ALA A 48 -1.12 19.23 0.52
N LYS A 49 -0.19 18.58 1.23
CA LYS A 49 0.61 17.46 0.75
C LYS A 49 -0.24 16.22 0.45
N THR A 50 -1.23 15.92 1.30
CA THR A 50 -2.21 14.84 1.09
C THR A 50 -3.10 15.13 -0.11
N GLN A 51 -3.63 16.37 -0.23
CA GLN A 51 -4.42 16.79 -1.40
C GLN A 51 -3.64 16.64 -2.70
N LYS A 52 -2.36 17.03 -2.69
CA LYS A 52 -1.45 16.88 -3.83
C LYS A 52 -1.27 15.40 -4.22
N SER A 53 -1.10 14.53 -3.23
CA SER A 53 -0.94 13.08 -3.46
C SER A 53 -2.23 12.44 -3.96
N LEU A 54 -3.38 12.82 -3.40
CA LEU A 54 -4.69 12.41 -3.90
C LEU A 54 -4.89 12.78 -5.37
N THR A 55 -4.63 14.05 -5.71
CA THR A 55 -4.73 14.55 -7.09
C THR A 55 -3.84 13.75 -8.03
N TRP A 56 -2.58 13.52 -7.63
CA TRP A 56 -1.64 12.76 -8.43
C TRP A 56 -2.08 11.31 -8.60
N LEU A 57 -2.48 10.64 -7.52
CA LEU A 57 -2.87 9.22 -7.52
C LEU A 57 -4.13 9.01 -8.38
N ILE A 58 -5.13 9.87 -8.27
CA ILE A 58 -6.34 9.81 -9.10
C ILE A 58 -5.97 9.93 -10.58
N ALA A 59 -5.11 10.88 -10.93
CA ALA A 59 -4.67 11.05 -12.31
C ALA A 59 -3.82 9.86 -12.82
N ASP A 60 -3.00 9.24 -11.95
CA ASP A 60 -2.22 8.06 -12.28
C ASP A 60 -3.11 6.82 -12.48
N ILE A 61 -4.11 6.63 -11.63
CA ILE A 61 -5.13 5.58 -11.79
C ILE A 61 -5.89 5.77 -13.10
N GLN A 62 -6.37 7.00 -13.39
CA GLN A 62 -7.13 7.28 -14.62
C GLN A 62 -6.37 6.90 -15.90
N LYS A 63 -5.04 7.06 -15.92
CA LYS A 63 -4.18 6.69 -17.08
C LYS A 63 -4.15 5.19 -17.37
N ARG A 64 -4.47 4.36 -16.39
CA ARG A 64 -4.44 2.90 -16.51
C ARG A 64 -5.70 2.33 -17.16
N TYR A 65 -6.74 3.15 -17.29
CA TYR A 65 -8.03 2.75 -17.84
C TYR A 65 -8.35 3.55 -19.09
N THR A 66 -8.85 2.88 -20.11
CA THR A 66 -9.28 3.52 -21.38
C THR A 66 -10.54 4.34 -21.22
N ASN A 67 -11.42 3.93 -20.31
CA ASN A 67 -12.68 4.63 -20.02
C ASN A 67 -12.46 5.68 -18.93
N LYS A 68 -13.22 6.78 -19.02
CA LYS A 68 -13.24 7.80 -17.97
C LYS A 68 -13.79 7.21 -16.67
N LEU A 69 -13.00 7.27 -15.60
CA LEU A 69 -13.43 6.85 -14.28
C LEU A 69 -14.24 7.93 -13.57
N TRP A 70 -15.29 7.50 -12.86
CA TRP A 70 -16.07 8.36 -11.99
C TRP A 70 -15.45 8.39 -10.60
N ILE A 71 -15.20 9.58 -10.08
CA ILE A 71 -14.68 9.76 -8.73
C ILE A 71 -15.84 9.95 -7.78
N LYS A 72 -15.92 9.12 -6.74
CA LYS A 72 -17.00 9.09 -5.77
C LYS A 72 -16.48 9.05 -4.35
N GLY A 73 -17.12 9.77 -3.44
CA GLY A 73 -16.97 9.54 -2.01
C GLY A 73 -17.73 8.29 -1.58
N HIS A 74 -17.26 7.58 -0.56
CA HIS A 74 -17.87 6.33 -0.12
C HIS A 74 -19.36 6.50 0.23
N ARG A 75 -19.75 7.63 0.83
CA ARG A 75 -21.17 7.95 1.15
C ARG A 75 -22.09 8.06 -0.06
N GLU A 76 -21.57 8.19 -1.26
CA GLU A 76 -22.37 8.18 -2.49
C GLU A 76 -22.68 6.75 -2.97
N LEU A 77 -22.04 5.75 -2.41
CA LEU A 77 -22.16 4.34 -2.80
C LEU A 77 -22.69 3.45 -1.67
N ALA A 78 -22.65 3.92 -0.42
CA ALA A 78 -23.09 3.18 0.76
C ALA A 78 -23.61 4.15 1.83
N SER A 79 -24.45 3.65 2.74
CA SER A 79 -24.91 4.40 3.91
C SER A 79 -23.79 4.50 4.95
N THR A 80 -23.01 5.58 4.91
CA THR A 80 -21.86 5.81 5.79
C THR A 80 -21.51 7.30 5.86
N SER A 81 -20.87 7.74 6.93
CA SER A 81 -20.29 9.09 7.06
C SER A 81 -18.98 9.26 6.29
N CYS A 82 -18.33 8.15 5.91
CA CYS A 82 -17.07 8.17 5.15
C CYS A 82 -17.25 8.88 3.80
N PRO A 83 -16.28 9.67 3.37
CA PRO A 83 -14.92 9.87 3.89
C PRO A 83 -14.78 11.01 4.91
N GLY A 84 -15.84 11.49 5.51
CA GLY A 84 -15.90 12.71 6.31
C GLY A 84 -16.32 13.90 5.46
N THR A 85 -16.73 15.00 6.12
CA THR A 85 -17.37 16.15 5.45
C THR A 85 -16.36 16.97 4.64
N VAL A 86 -15.18 17.22 5.22
CA VAL A 86 -14.14 18.05 4.57
C VAL A 86 -13.53 17.31 3.38
N LEU A 87 -13.19 16.03 3.56
CA LEU A 87 -12.65 15.24 2.45
C LEU A 87 -13.70 15.02 1.35
N PHE A 88 -14.97 14.87 1.70
CA PHE A 88 -16.04 14.77 0.71
C PHE A 88 -16.20 16.06 -0.10
N SER A 89 -16.14 17.24 0.57
CA SER A 89 -16.13 18.53 -0.13
C SER A 89 -14.95 18.64 -1.10
N TRP A 90 -13.76 18.19 -0.69
CA TRP A 90 -12.59 18.14 -1.57
C TRP A 90 -12.82 17.23 -2.79
N VAL A 91 -13.45 16.06 -2.62
CA VAL A 91 -13.81 15.15 -3.73
C VAL A 91 -14.76 15.84 -4.71
N GLN A 92 -15.76 16.58 -4.21
CA GLN A 92 -16.69 17.32 -5.05
C GLN A 92 -15.99 18.45 -5.83
N ASP A 93 -15.13 19.23 -5.17
CA ASP A 93 -14.33 20.29 -5.78
C ASP A 93 -13.44 19.73 -6.89
N TYR A 94 -12.72 18.64 -6.61
CA TYR A 94 -11.86 17.98 -7.59
C TYR A 94 -12.65 17.50 -8.82
N ARG A 95 -13.81 16.89 -8.63
CA ARG A 95 -14.70 16.40 -9.68
C ARG A 95 -15.23 17.53 -10.56
N ASN A 96 -15.47 18.71 -9.97
CA ASN A 96 -15.95 19.91 -10.65
C ASN A 96 -14.82 20.73 -11.28
N GLY A 97 -13.59 20.24 -11.27
CA GLY A 97 -12.43 20.95 -11.84
C GLY A 97 -11.89 22.08 -10.96
N VAL A 98 -12.38 22.22 -9.75
CA VAL A 98 -11.86 23.18 -8.75
C VAL A 98 -10.62 22.58 -8.13
N THR A 99 -9.50 22.64 -8.83
CA THR A 99 -8.21 22.11 -8.34
C THR A 99 -7.55 23.15 -7.45
N ARG A 100 -7.60 22.95 -6.15
CA ARG A 100 -6.91 23.82 -5.17
C ARG A 100 -5.40 23.60 -5.15
N VAL A 101 -4.91 22.46 -5.63
CA VAL A 101 -3.47 22.12 -5.71
C VAL A 101 -3.15 21.34 -6.98
N GLN A 102 -2.35 21.92 -7.87
CA GLN A 102 -1.80 21.23 -9.04
C GLN A 102 -0.53 20.44 -8.66
N PRO A 103 -0.47 19.14 -8.87
CA PRO A 103 0.75 18.38 -8.61
C PRO A 103 1.80 18.67 -9.68
N LYS A 104 2.81 19.48 -9.35
CA LYS A 104 3.96 19.73 -10.25
C LYS A 104 4.95 18.56 -10.33
N SER A 105 4.86 17.60 -9.41
CA SER A 105 5.78 16.45 -9.33
C SER A 105 5.08 15.22 -8.76
N LYS A 106 5.60 14.03 -9.08
CA LYS A 106 5.17 12.75 -8.49
C LYS A 106 5.30 12.81 -6.96
N PRO A 107 4.25 12.48 -6.18
CA PRO A 107 4.40 12.29 -4.75
C PRO A 107 5.44 11.21 -4.47
N VAL A 108 6.20 11.37 -3.40
CA VAL A 108 7.17 10.35 -2.98
C VAL A 108 6.38 9.13 -2.49
N ALA A 109 6.36 8.07 -3.31
CA ALA A 109 5.96 6.78 -2.81
C ALA A 109 7.07 6.30 -1.85
N LYS A 110 6.80 6.28 -0.55
CA LYS A 110 7.69 5.58 0.37
C LYS A 110 7.63 4.09 0.00
N LYS A 111 8.79 3.52 -0.35
CA LYS A 111 8.96 2.07 -0.23
C LYS A 111 8.46 1.66 1.15
N PRO A 112 7.76 0.53 1.29
CA PRO A 112 7.34 0.07 2.60
C PRO A 112 8.53 0.17 3.56
N ALA A 113 8.30 0.79 4.71
CA ALA A 113 9.38 1.02 5.68
C ALA A 113 10.11 -0.30 5.91
N LYS A 114 11.44 -0.27 5.78
CA LYS A 114 12.27 -1.46 6.03
C LYS A 114 11.89 -2.00 7.41
N THR A 115 11.26 -3.17 7.45
CA THR A 115 10.88 -3.78 8.73
C THR A 115 12.11 -4.43 9.35
N THR A 116 12.24 -4.31 10.67
CA THR A 116 13.20 -5.07 11.47
C THR A 116 12.50 -6.07 12.39
N ARG A 117 11.18 -6.22 12.21
CA ARG A 117 10.40 -7.15 13.04
C ARG A 117 10.89 -8.58 12.84
N LEU A 118 11.13 -9.25 13.95
CA LEU A 118 11.57 -10.65 13.92
C LEU A 118 10.54 -11.54 13.21
N VAL A 119 11.01 -12.28 12.20
CA VAL A 119 10.24 -13.33 11.55
C VAL A 119 10.90 -14.68 11.84
N LYS A 120 10.10 -15.62 12.29
CA LYS A 120 10.50 -17.01 12.57
C LYS A 120 9.46 -17.98 11.99
N GLN A 121 9.74 -19.25 12.03
CA GLN A 121 8.77 -20.28 11.60
C GLN A 121 7.43 -20.09 12.30
N GLY A 122 6.34 -20.19 11.54
CA GLY A 122 4.98 -19.96 12.00
C GLY A 122 4.55 -18.47 12.02
N SER A 123 5.45 -17.50 11.82
CA SER A 123 5.08 -16.09 11.69
C SER A 123 4.13 -15.88 10.50
N ARG A 124 3.20 -14.92 10.64
CA ARG A 124 2.21 -14.59 9.59
C ARG A 124 2.07 -13.07 9.43
N GLY A 125 1.60 -12.64 8.24
CA GLY A 125 1.23 -11.26 7.96
C GLY A 125 2.20 -10.50 7.05
N ALA A 126 2.03 -9.16 6.99
CA ALA A 126 2.70 -8.30 6.02
C ALA A 126 4.23 -8.38 6.06
N HIS A 127 4.84 -8.47 7.25
CA HIS A 127 6.29 -8.59 7.41
C HIS A 127 6.84 -9.91 6.85
N VAL A 128 6.03 -10.99 6.85
CA VAL A 128 6.41 -12.26 6.18
C VAL A 128 6.36 -12.09 4.67
N LYS A 129 5.31 -11.46 4.14
CA LYS A 129 5.22 -11.13 2.70
C LYS A 129 6.42 -10.28 2.24
N MET A 130 6.83 -9.31 3.05
CA MET A 130 8.02 -8.51 2.76
C MET A 130 9.28 -9.37 2.69
N MET A 131 9.48 -10.29 3.64
CA MET A 131 10.62 -11.22 3.63
C MET A 131 10.59 -12.12 2.40
N GLN A 132 9.45 -12.73 2.08
CA GLN A 132 9.28 -13.57 0.90
C GLN A 132 9.58 -12.80 -0.39
N THR A 133 9.11 -11.56 -0.49
CA THR A 133 9.40 -10.67 -1.63
C THR A 133 10.88 -10.38 -1.75
N GLN A 134 11.57 -10.08 -0.65
CA GLN A 134 13.01 -9.81 -0.67
C GLN A 134 13.82 -11.08 -1.00
N LEU A 135 13.42 -12.23 -0.47
CA LEU A 135 14.05 -13.51 -0.82
C LEU A 135 13.89 -13.80 -2.33
N ASN A 136 12.70 -13.54 -2.90
CA ASN A 136 12.48 -13.72 -4.33
C ASN A 136 13.36 -12.78 -5.18
N LYS A 137 13.56 -11.52 -4.74
CA LYS A 137 14.51 -10.60 -5.38
C LYS A 137 15.96 -11.10 -5.31
N ASN A 138 16.27 -11.92 -4.32
CA ASN A 138 17.58 -12.57 -4.15
C ASN A 138 17.65 -13.97 -4.82
N GLY A 139 16.73 -14.25 -5.76
CA GLY A 139 16.75 -15.44 -6.61
C GLY A 139 16.03 -16.66 -6.06
N PHE A 140 15.26 -16.53 -4.98
CA PHE A 140 14.36 -17.60 -4.52
C PHE A 140 13.02 -17.52 -5.24
N LYS A 141 12.28 -18.62 -5.27
CA LYS A 141 10.94 -18.71 -5.87
C LYS A 141 9.95 -19.17 -4.80
N LEU A 142 9.45 -18.21 -4.02
CA LEU A 142 8.49 -18.45 -2.93
C LEU A 142 7.13 -17.88 -3.31
N ALA A 143 6.05 -18.53 -2.89
CA ALA A 143 4.74 -17.90 -2.83
C ALA A 143 4.78 -16.77 -1.80
N VAL A 144 4.28 -15.57 -2.17
CA VAL A 144 4.20 -14.41 -1.26
C VAL A 144 2.85 -14.44 -0.54
N ASP A 145 2.64 -15.51 0.22
CA ASP A 145 1.38 -15.78 0.93
C ASP A 145 1.30 -15.15 2.33
N GLY A 146 2.44 -14.70 2.85
CA GLY A 146 2.55 -14.12 4.19
C GLY A 146 2.59 -15.16 5.30
N VAL A 147 2.97 -16.41 5.00
CA VAL A 147 3.14 -17.50 5.97
C VAL A 147 4.60 -17.96 5.96
N ALA A 148 5.27 -17.85 7.11
CA ALA A 148 6.63 -18.35 7.27
C ALA A 148 6.63 -19.87 7.52
N GLY A 149 6.26 -20.62 6.50
CA GLY A 149 6.27 -22.08 6.49
C GLY A 149 7.66 -22.66 6.29
N PRO A 150 7.78 -24.01 6.28
CA PRO A 150 9.07 -24.71 6.13
C PRO A 150 9.84 -24.30 4.86
N GLN A 151 9.16 -24.12 3.73
CA GLN A 151 9.77 -23.67 2.48
C GLN A 151 10.36 -22.26 2.60
N THR A 152 9.62 -21.34 3.21
CA THR A 152 10.07 -19.96 3.44
C THR A 152 11.28 -19.93 4.36
N ILE A 153 11.26 -20.69 5.45
CA ILE A 153 12.38 -20.78 6.40
C ILE A 153 13.59 -21.50 5.77
N GLY A 154 13.35 -22.52 4.95
CA GLY A 154 14.43 -23.18 4.18
C GLY A 154 15.13 -22.21 3.23
N ALA A 155 14.38 -21.38 2.52
CA ALA A 155 14.93 -20.33 1.65
C ALA A 155 15.70 -19.27 2.48
N LEU A 156 15.15 -18.85 3.63
CA LEU A 156 15.81 -17.92 4.53
C LEU A 156 17.16 -18.44 5.00
N LYS A 157 17.25 -19.69 5.44
CA LYS A 157 18.51 -20.31 5.86
C LYS A 157 19.54 -20.37 4.72
N LYS A 158 19.10 -20.75 3.51
CA LYS A 158 19.96 -20.71 2.31
C LYS A 158 20.45 -19.30 2.00
N TYR A 159 19.59 -18.28 2.17
CA TYR A 159 19.98 -16.90 2.00
C TYR A 159 21.01 -16.48 3.07
N GLN A 160 20.76 -16.80 4.35
CA GLN A 160 21.68 -16.48 5.45
C GLN A 160 23.07 -17.08 5.20
N LEU A 161 23.13 -18.34 4.74
CA LEU A 161 24.40 -18.99 4.38
C LEU A 161 25.13 -18.22 3.26
N ARG A 162 24.42 -17.86 2.16
CA ARG A 162 24.99 -17.10 1.04
C ARG A 162 25.45 -15.71 1.47
N ALA A 163 24.72 -15.07 2.36
CA ALA A 163 25.02 -13.75 2.91
C ALA A 163 26.06 -13.78 4.05
N LYS A 164 26.63 -14.96 4.37
CA LYS A 164 27.59 -15.16 5.48
C LYS A 164 27.04 -14.67 6.83
N LEU A 165 25.75 -14.86 7.05
CA LEU A 165 25.07 -14.58 8.32
C LEU A 165 24.94 -15.85 9.16
N GLN A 166 24.56 -15.70 10.43
CA GLN A 166 24.17 -16.82 11.27
C GLN A 166 22.95 -17.54 10.64
N VAL A 167 23.08 -18.86 10.43
CA VAL A 167 22.06 -19.70 9.78
C VAL A 167 21.10 -20.26 10.83
N ASP A 168 20.31 -19.39 11.42
CA ASP A 168 19.36 -19.72 12.49
C ASP A 168 17.89 -19.83 12.02
N GLY A 169 17.61 -19.37 10.80
CA GLY A 169 16.25 -19.31 10.25
C GLY A 169 15.39 -18.20 10.88
N LEU A 170 16.04 -17.21 11.52
CA LEU A 170 15.40 -16.04 12.10
C LEU A 170 15.71 -14.81 11.24
N CYS A 171 14.68 -14.13 10.75
CA CYS A 171 14.86 -12.87 10.05
C CYS A 171 14.79 -11.73 11.07
N GLY A 172 15.89 -11.49 11.75
CA GLY A 172 16.11 -10.37 12.66
C GLY A 172 16.79 -9.18 11.98
N LYS A 173 17.22 -8.18 12.77
CA LYS A 173 17.81 -6.92 12.30
C LYS A 173 18.92 -7.11 11.25
N ASN A 174 19.87 -8.02 11.51
CA ASN A 174 21.01 -8.26 10.63
C ASN A 174 20.58 -8.91 9.29
N THR A 175 19.66 -9.88 9.36
CA THR A 175 19.11 -10.53 8.16
C THR A 175 18.28 -9.56 7.33
N TRP A 176 17.48 -8.71 7.96
CA TRP A 176 16.74 -7.66 7.27
C TRP A 176 17.68 -6.65 6.59
N LYS A 177 18.74 -6.22 7.29
CA LYS A 177 19.73 -5.32 6.71
C LYS A 177 20.34 -5.92 5.43
N ALA A 178 20.78 -7.16 5.48
CA ALA A 178 21.32 -7.86 4.32
C ALA A 178 20.29 -8.04 3.18
N LEU A 179 19.04 -8.39 3.50
CA LEU A 179 17.96 -8.55 2.51
C LEU A 179 17.63 -7.24 1.77
N TYR A 180 17.82 -6.08 2.41
CA TYR A 180 17.60 -4.78 1.79
C TYR A 180 18.84 -4.24 1.05
N GLY A 181 20.02 -4.84 1.25
CA GLY A 181 21.26 -4.45 0.59
C GLY A 181 21.89 -3.18 1.16
N ASP A 182 21.81 -3.01 2.48
CA ASP A 182 22.48 -1.90 3.20
C ASP A 182 23.79 -2.36 3.84
#